data_5822b114cf46c6ab8db13d47396ac282
#
_entry.id   5822b114cf46c6ab8db13d47396ac282
#
_cell.length_a   1.000
_cell.length_b   1.000
_cell.length_c   1.000
_cell.angle_alpha   90.00
_cell.angle_beta   90.00
_cell.angle_gamma   90.00
#
_symmetry.space_group_name_H-M   'P 1'
#
loop_
_entity.id
_entity.type
_entity.pdbx_description
1 polymer ?
#
loop_
_entity_poly.entity_id
_entity_poly.type
_entity_poly.pdbx_seq_one_letter_code
_entity_poly.pdbx_strand_id
1 'polypeptide(L)'
;SGKTKSIGKPLLSQYIQAGFAGFVYNYKDFDLARTAVHLVKKHNYPYGCFQISFTDMERTHRTNPIRPSVVKNETLFLQLMDDMLTAYQGKDGKRDEWFNGALGILRGVSIRFYNDYPQFCTIPHIVNFICSAGTVRITSFLEGKHQSRVLAGAFLDAKDSPKTQSSYLSSLTNSLSTLANEKKVCYVLSGNDFDFNLIDPECPKLVVVSNAYQIENLISPVISLMLSISSRRFTLANKVPFFYFLDEATTFRIADFEKLPSVLREYLCSFVFLTQSAAKIEKIYGKYDRSSIESNFGNQFFGRTKDIEALKSYPLVFGKEERQRVSKTTGSSRGGENRSRTVSTQKEEIYDTNFFTSLKSGEFVGSAAHSNMRNFHLRFEMYEDKEDPLPIVHPVLASDIEENYQQIIRDIQGIE
;
A
#
# COMPACT_ATOMS: atom_id res chain seq x y z
N SER A 1 18.60 8.51 -6.20
CA SER A 1 17.97 9.85 -6.24
C SER A 1 17.99 10.55 -4.87
N GLY A 2 18.12 9.81 -3.77
CA GLY A 2 18.06 10.40 -2.42
C GLY A 2 16.63 10.73 -1.94
N LYS A 3 15.58 10.33 -2.67
CA LYS A 3 14.19 10.70 -2.37
C LYS A 3 13.78 10.43 -0.92
N THR A 4 14.07 9.25 -0.38
CA THR A 4 13.69 8.88 1.00
C THR A 4 14.42 9.73 2.03
N LYS A 5 15.75 9.97 1.84
CA LYS A 5 16.56 10.78 2.78
C LYS A 5 16.32 12.27 2.66
N SER A 6 16.11 12.80 1.44
CA SER A 6 16.02 14.26 1.23
C SER A 6 14.59 14.80 1.30
N ILE A 7 13.59 13.96 1.01
CA ILE A 7 12.18 14.36 1.00
C ILE A 7 11.37 13.52 2.01
N GLY A 8 11.49 12.19 1.95
CA GLY A 8 10.66 11.29 2.73
C GLY A 8 10.83 11.44 4.24
N LYS A 9 12.06 11.24 4.75
CA LYS A 9 12.30 11.31 6.21
C LYS A 9 12.03 12.71 6.80
N PRO A 10 12.37 13.84 6.15
CA PRO A 10 11.95 15.16 6.58
C PRO A 10 10.43 15.34 6.65
N LEU A 11 9.67 14.87 5.64
CA LEU A 11 8.20 14.91 5.68
C LEU A 11 7.64 14.05 6.81
N LEU A 12 8.18 12.84 6.99
CA LEU A 12 7.78 11.95 8.10
C LEU A 12 8.00 12.64 9.47
N SER A 13 9.13 13.35 9.62
CA SER A 13 9.42 14.14 10.83
C SER A 13 8.36 15.22 11.07
N GLN A 14 7.96 15.95 10.02
CA GLN A 14 6.93 17.00 10.13
C GLN A 14 5.57 16.43 10.56
N TYR A 15 5.13 15.29 9.98
CA TYR A 15 3.87 14.66 10.37
C TYR A 15 3.89 14.17 11.82
N ILE A 16 4.98 13.53 12.25
CA ILE A 16 5.11 13.02 13.62
C ILE A 16 5.20 14.20 14.61
N GLN A 17 5.96 15.25 14.30
CA GLN A 17 6.06 16.45 15.09
C GLN A 17 4.69 17.17 15.23
N ALA A 18 3.90 17.19 14.17
CA ALA A 18 2.56 17.76 14.18
C ALA A 18 1.50 16.88 14.86
N GLY A 19 1.87 15.70 15.35
CA GLY A 19 0.96 14.79 16.07
C GLY A 19 -0.06 14.10 15.16
N PHE A 20 0.23 13.91 13.88
CA PHE A 20 -0.67 13.18 12.98
C PHE A 20 -0.63 11.68 13.30
N ALA A 21 -1.80 11.04 13.36
CA ALA A 21 -1.89 9.58 13.26
C ALA A 21 -1.51 9.13 11.85
N GLY A 22 -1.12 7.87 11.66
CA GLY A 22 -0.66 7.50 10.33
C GLY A 22 -0.45 6.02 10.08
N PHE A 23 -0.32 5.73 8.78
CA PHE A 23 0.09 4.44 8.25
C PHE A 23 1.36 4.63 7.42
N VAL A 24 2.48 4.06 7.89
CA VAL A 24 3.77 4.13 7.22
C VAL A 24 4.08 2.77 6.62
N TYR A 25 4.21 2.70 5.30
CA TYR A 25 4.69 1.53 4.60
C TYR A 25 6.20 1.59 4.41
N ASN A 26 6.90 0.60 4.91
CA ASN A 26 8.35 0.45 4.84
C ASN A 26 8.72 -0.78 4.03
N TYR A 27 9.51 -0.61 2.97
CA TYR A 27 9.92 -1.71 2.09
C TYR A 27 11.35 -2.20 2.33
N LYS A 28 12.20 -1.41 3.01
CA LYS A 28 13.63 -1.71 3.16
C LYS A 28 14.03 -1.94 4.60
N ASP A 29 14.20 -3.20 4.98
CA ASP A 29 14.88 -3.63 6.22
C ASP A 29 14.75 -2.67 7.42
N PHE A 30 13.54 -2.30 7.75
CA PHE A 30 13.22 -1.39 8.87
C PHE A 30 13.77 0.04 8.77
N ASP A 31 14.22 0.51 7.60
CA ASP A 31 14.80 1.87 7.47
C ASP A 31 13.82 2.94 7.98
N LEU A 32 12.59 2.96 7.49
CA LEU A 32 11.57 3.90 7.97
C LEU A 32 11.01 3.54 9.35
N ALA A 33 11.00 2.27 9.74
CA ALA A 33 10.57 1.87 11.07
C ALA A 33 11.51 2.45 12.14
N ARG A 34 12.83 2.35 11.93
CA ARG A 34 13.83 2.99 12.81
C ARG A 34 13.64 4.49 12.87
N THR A 35 13.47 5.12 11.71
CA THR A 35 13.22 6.57 11.63
C THR A 35 11.96 6.96 12.38
N ALA A 36 10.85 6.27 12.18
CA ALA A 36 9.59 6.58 12.85
C ALA A 36 9.70 6.45 14.38
N VAL A 37 10.28 5.36 14.88
CA VAL A 37 10.49 5.16 16.32
C VAL A 37 11.43 6.22 16.91
N HIS A 38 12.50 6.59 16.20
CA HIS A 38 13.39 7.68 16.61
C HIS A 38 12.65 9.02 16.69
N LEU A 39 11.87 9.36 15.67
CA LEU A 39 11.11 10.61 15.59
C LEU A 39 9.99 10.69 16.64
N VAL A 40 9.31 9.57 16.91
CA VAL A 40 8.33 9.46 18.01
C VAL A 40 8.94 9.86 19.35
N LYS A 41 10.14 9.36 19.66
CA LYS A 41 10.88 9.75 20.88
C LYS A 41 11.33 11.21 20.82
N LYS A 42 11.92 11.63 19.71
CA LYS A 42 12.48 12.98 19.52
C LYS A 42 11.43 14.09 19.68
N HIS A 43 10.22 13.86 19.19
CA HIS A 43 9.14 14.84 19.18
C HIS A 43 8.11 14.64 20.31
N ASN A 44 8.32 13.69 21.22
CA ASN A 44 7.36 13.35 22.28
C ASN A 44 5.95 13.10 21.68
N TYR A 45 5.88 12.24 20.66
CA TYR A 45 4.65 11.95 19.94
C TYR A 45 3.54 11.50 20.89
N PRO A 46 2.32 12.07 20.83
CA PRO A 46 1.33 11.90 21.89
C PRO A 46 0.57 10.56 21.84
N TYR A 47 0.67 9.80 20.75
CA TYR A 47 -0.14 8.59 20.54
C TYR A 47 0.70 7.33 20.49
N GLY A 48 0.03 6.16 20.54
CA GLY A 48 0.69 4.86 20.37
C GLY A 48 1.35 4.72 18.98
N CYS A 49 2.58 4.23 18.98
CA CYS A 49 3.31 3.88 17.78
C CYS A 49 3.57 2.37 17.74
N PHE A 50 3.06 1.70 16.73
CA PHE A 50 3.12 0.26 16.59
C PHE A 50 3.86 -0.12 15.32
N GLN A 51 4.66 -1.17 15.39
CA GLN A 51 5.37 -1.71 14.23
C GLN A 51 4.90 -3.11 13.94
N ILE A 52 4.70 -3.41 12.66
CA ILE A 52 4.31 -4.72 12.16
C ILE A 52 5.39 -5.20 11.21
N SER A 53 5.97 -6.35 11.53
CA SER A 53 6.89 -7.08 10.68
C SER A 53 6.40 -8.52 10.53
N PHE A 54 6.55 -9.08 9.35
CA PHE A 54 6.23 -10.47 9.08
C PHE A 54 7.48 -11.36 9.02
N THR A 55 8.65 -10.80 9.27
CA THR A 55 9.94 -11.50 9.23
C THR A 55 10.67 -11.55 10.56
N ASP A 56 10.55 -10.50 11.37
CA ASP A 56 11.19 -10.36 12.68
C ASP A 56 10.13 -10.30 13.77
N MET A 57 9.94 -11.44 14.47
CA MET A 57 8.88 -11.59 15.45
C MET A 57 9.16 -10.89 16.77
N GLU A 58 10.43 -10.64 17.10
CA GLU A 58 10.79 -9.88 18.31
C GLU A 58 10.51 -8.38 18.16
N ARG A 59 10.46 -7.88 16.91
CA ARG A 59 10.25 -6.47 16.58
C ARG A 59 8.90 -6.23 15.92
N THR A 60 7.91 -7.01 16.27
CA THR A 60 6.56 -6.87 15.71
C THR A 60 5.50 -6.78 16.82
N HIS A 61 4.50 -5.97 16.59
CA HIS A 61 3.24 -6.06 17.31
C HIS A 61 2.28 -6.95 16.51
N ARG A 62 1.45 -7.66 17.20
CA ARG A 62 0.44 -8.56 16.67
C ARG A 62 -0.91 -7.84 16.64
N THR A 63 -1.66 -8.00 15.58
CA THR A 63 -2.99 -7.38 15.47
C THR A 63 -3.91 -8.17 14.56
N ASN A 64 -5.18 -8.20 14.88
CA ASN A 64 -6.24 -8.69 14.02
C ASN A 64 -6.93 -7.52 13.31
N PRO A 65 -6.56 -7.20 12.06
CA PRO A 65 -7.10 -6.03 11.37
C PRO A 65 -8.57 -6.19 10.95
N ILE A 66 -9.06 -7.42 10.80
CA ILE A 66 -10.44 -7.72 10.37
C ILE A 66 -11.40 -8.02 11.53
N ARG A 67 -11.00 -7.78 12.77
CA ARG A 67 -11.85 -8.01 13.94
C ARG A 67 -13.21 -7.31 13.76
N PRO A 68 -14.36 -7.93 14.13
CA PRO A 68 -15.67 -7.31 14.02
C PRO A 68 -15.81 -5.98 14.75
N SER A 69 -15.06 -5.76 15.85
CA SER A 69 -15.02 -4.46 16.54
C SER A 69 -14.28 -3.38 15.72
N VAL A 70 -13.34 -3.78 14.85
CA VAL A 70 -12.63 -2.88 13.93
C VAL A 70 -13.45 -2.66 12.68
N VAL A 71 -13.93 -3.71 12.02
CA VAL A 71 -14.74 -3.64 10.80
C VAL A 71 -16.19 -3.90 11.16
N LYS A 72 -16.90 -2.86 11.63
CA LYS A 72 -18.28 -2.98 12.17
C LYS A 72 -19.37 -3.20 11.14
N ASN A 73 -19.06 -3.14 9.84
CA ASN A 73 -20.03 -3.25 8.76
C ASN A 73 -19.76 -4.52 7.94
N GLU A 74 -20.75 -5.44 7.90
CA GLU A 74 -20.67 -6.71 7.17
C GLU A 74 -20.39 -6.52 5.67
N THR A 75 -21.03 -5.54 5.03
CA THR A 75 -20.82 -5.27 3.60
C THR A 75 -19.37 -4.84 3.35
N LEU A 76 -18.83 -3.97 4.20
CA LEU A 76 -17.43 -3.57 4.13
C LEU A 76 -16.50 -4.77 4.38
N PHE A 77 -16.82 -5.60 5.37
CA PHE A 77 -16.04 -6.80 5.68
C PHE A 77 -15.97 -7.74 4.48
N LEU A 78 -17.08 -8.02 3.83
CA LEU A 78 -17.14 -8.85 2.63
C LEU A 78 -16.35 -8.23 1.47
N GLN A 79 -16.47 -6.92 1.26
CA GLN A 79 -15.70 -6.21 0.23
C GLN A 79 -14.19 -6.31 0.48
N LEU A 80 -13.75 -6.25 1.73
CA LEU A 80 -12.34 -6.41 2.09
C LEU A 80 -11.83 -7.83 1.81
N MET A 81 -12.66 -8.85 2.01
CA MET A 81 -12.31 -10.24 1.65
C MET A 81 -12.20 -10.40 0.14
N ASP A 82 -13.07 -9.76 -0.64
CA ASP A 82 -13.00 -9.71 -2.10
C ASP A 82 -11.71 -9.05 -2.59
N ASP A 83 -11.38 -7.89 -2.01
CA ASP A 83 -10.17 -7.15 -2.35
C ASP A 83 -8.90 -7.98 -2.06
N MET A 84 -8.89 -8.71 -0.93
CA MET A 84 -7.80 -9.61 -0.55
C MET A 84 -7.62 -10.73 -1.56
N LEU A 85 -8.68 -11.47 -1.90
CA LEU A 85 -8.60 -12.57 -2.88
C LEU A 85 -8.18 -12.07 -4.26
N THR A 86 -8.72 -10.92 -4.68
CA THR A 86 -8.34 -10.28 -5.95
C THR A 86 -6.86 -9.91 -5.97
N ALA A 87 -6.32 -9.44 -4.84
CA ALA A 87 -4.90 -9.11 -4.74
C ALA A 87 -3.99 -10.35 -4.83
N TYR A 88 -4.43 -11.51 -4.30
CA TYR A 88 -3.68 -12.78 -4.44
C TYR A 88 -3.71 -13.35 -5.87
N GLN A 89 -4.73 -13.07 -6.65
CA GLN A 89 -4.75 -13.49 -8.07
C GLN A 89 -3.77 -12.72 -8.96
N GLY A 90 -3.33 -11.53 -8.54
CA GLY A 90 -2.48 -10.66 -9.35
C GLY A 90 -3.22 -10.02 -10.54
N LYS A 91 -2.45 -9.38 -11.43
CA LYS A 91 -2.98 -8.58 -12.54
C LYS A 91 -3.63 -9.38 -13.65
N ASP A 92 -3.13 -10.58 -13.89
CA ASP A 92 -3.56 -11.43 -14.99
C ASP A 92 -4.73 -12.35 -14.60
N GLY A 93 -5.16 -12.26 -13.33
CA GLY A 93 -6.29 -13.02 -12.80
C GLY A 93 -7.59 -12.60 -13.48
N LYS A 94 -8.16 -13.49 -14.27
CA LYS A 94 -9.48 -13.28 -14.85
C LYS A 94 -10.55 -13.58 -13.78
N ARG A 95 -11.55 -12.72 -13.71
CA ARG A 95 -12.77 -12.98 -12.92
C ARG A 95 -13.66 -13.91 -13.74
N ASP A 96 -13.22 -15.15 -13.87
CA ASP A 96 -13.96 -16.22 -14.52
C ASP A 96 -14.92 -16.94 -13.55
N GLU A 97 -15.57 -17.98 -14.03
CA GLU A 97 -16.49 -18.79 -13.23
C GLU A 97 -15.79 -19.42 -12.01
N TRP A 98 -14.54 -19.87 -12.18
CA TRP A 98 -13.76 -20.49 -11.10
C TRP A 98 -13.45 -19.51 -9.99
N PHE A 99 -13.08 -18.28 -10.34
CA PHE A 99 -12.88 -17.21 -9.40
C PHE A 99 -14.17 -16.85 -8.65
N ASN A 100 -15.30 -16.75 -9.36
CA ASN A 100 -16.56 -16.39 -8.74
C ASN A 100 -17.05 -17.49 -7.77
N GLY A 101 -16.85 -18.77 -8.11
CA GLY A 101 -17.11 -19.88 -7.21
C GLY A 101 -16.22 -19.84 -5.95
N ALA A 102 -14.92 -19.62 -6.13
CA ALA A 102 -13.95 -19.45 -5.04
C ALA A 102 -14.31 -18.25 -4.12
N LEU A 103 -14.69 -17.13 -4.71
CA LEU A 103 -15.09 -15.93 -4.01
C LEU A 103 -16.37 -16.15 -3.18
N GLY A 104 -17.32 -16.91 -3.73
CA GLY A 104 -18.54 -17.30 -3.01
C GLY A 104 -18.23 -18.11 -1.75
N ILE A 105 -17.30 -19.08 -1.82
CA ILE A 105 -16.86 -19.85 -0.66
C ILE A 105 -16.20 -18.92 0.37
N LEU A 106 -15.27 -18.06 -0.05
CA LEU A 106 -14.59 -17.14 0.85
C LEU A 106 -15.58 -16.23 1.58
N ARG A 107 -16.52 -15.62 0.85
CA ARG A 107 -17.57 -14.77 1.44
C ARG A 107 -18.43 -15.51 2.44
N GLY A 108 -18.91 -16.70 2.05
CA GLY A 108 -19.78 -17.52 2.89
C GLY A 108 -19.09 -18.00 4.16
N VAL A 109 -17.84 -18.43 4.08
CA VAL A 109 -17.06 -18.82 5.27
C VAL A 109 -16.75 -17.58 6.13
N SER A 110 -16.28 -16.51 5.52
CA SER A 110 -15.87 -15.31 6.26
C SER A 110 -17.04 -14.69 7.04
N ILE A 111 -18.26 -14.62 6.45
CA ILE A 111 -19.41 -14.04 7.15
C ILE A 111 -19.85 -14.90 8.33
N ARG A 112 -19.70 -16.23 8.27
CA ARG A 112 -19.95 -17.11 9.42
C ARG A 112 -18.94 -16.88 10.54
N PHE A 113 -17.65 -16.72 10.20
CA PHE A 113 -16.65 -16.32 11.20
C PHE A 113 -16.96 -14.96 11.82
N TYR A 114 -17.39 -14.01 11.03
CA TYR A 114 -17.75 -12.68 11.50
C TYR A 114 -18.93 -12.70 12.49
N ASN A 115 -19.99 -13.44 12.19
CA ASN A 115 -21.25 -13.43 12.95
C ASN A 115 -21.31 -14.51 14.05
N ASP A 116 -20.87 -15.72 13.73
CA ASP A 116 -21.04 -16.88 14.62
C ASP A 116 -19.79 -17.16 15.49
N TYR A 117 -18.61 -16.79 15.00
CA TYR A 117 -17.33 -17.05 15.68
C TYR A 117 -16.42 -15.80 15.75
N PRO A 118 -16.91 -14.67 16.30
CA PRO A 118 -16.17 -13.40 16.28
C PRO A 118 -14.81 -13.47 16.98
N GLN A 119 -14.62 -14.35 17.95
CA GLN A 119 -13.35 -14.61 18.61
C GLN A 119 -12.31 -15.24 17.69
N PHE A 120 -12.73 -15.98 16.67
CA PHE A 120 -11.90 -16.62 15.65
C PHE A 120 -11.95 -15.89 14.30
N CYS A 121 -12.60 -14.72 14.23
CA CYS A 121 -12.66 -13.91 13.02
C CYS A 121 -11.30 -13.22 12.80
N THR A 122 -10.32 -14.00 12.38
CA THR A 122 -8.99 -13.55 11.97
C THR A 122 -8.64 -14.13 10.61
N ILE A 123 -7.77 -13.49 9.86
CA ILE A 123 -7.31 -14.00 8.56
C ILE A 123 -6.75 -15.42 8.69
N PRO A 124 -5.86 -15.72 9.66
CA PRO A 124 -5.33 -17.07 9.84
C PRO A 124 -6.39 -18.14 10.08
N HIS A 125 -7.39 -17.88 10.93
CA HIS A 125 -8.43 -18.88 11.21
C HIS A 125 -9.29 -19.14 9.96
N ILE A 126 -9.75 -18.10 9.28
CA ILE A 126 -10.57 -18.21 8.06
C ILE A 126 -9.82 -19.00 6.98
N VAL A 127 -8.57 -18.62 6.73
CA VAL A 127 -7.77 -19.21 5.65
C VAL A 127 -7.40 -20.67 5.97
N ASN A 128 -7.00 -20.98 7.22
CA ASN A 128 -6.70 -22.35 7.62
C ASN A 128 -7.94 -23.23 7.62
N PHE A 129 -9.10 -22.72 8.04
CA PHE A 129 -10.36 -23.44 7.94
C PHE A 129 -10.68 -23.83 6.50
N ILE A 130 -10.62 -22.88 5.56
CA ILE A 130 -10.86 -23.13 4.14
C ILE A 130 -9.89 -24.17 3.58
N CYS A 131 -8.60 -24.05 3.90
CA CYS A 131 -7.58 -24.93 3.36
C CYS A 131 -7.61 -26.37 3.94
N SER A 132 -8.16 -26.56 5.14
CA SER A 132 -8.13 -27.85 5.83
C SER A 132 -9.46 -28.61 5.86
N ALA A 133 -10.60 -27.91 5.66
CA ALA A 133 -11.92 -28.51 5.90
C ALA A 133 -12.37 -29.53 4.84
N GLY A 134 -11.90 -29.39 3.60
CA GLY A 134 -12.39 -30.21 2.48
C GLY A 134 -13.83 -29.90 2.06
N THR A 135 -14.24 -30.44 0.91
CA THR A 135 -15.52 -30.08 0.26
C THR A 135 -16.73 -30.38 1.14
N VAL A 136 -16.77 -31.55 1.78
CA VAL A 136 -17.94 -31.96 2.59
C VAL A 136 -18.17 -31.03 3.77
N ARG A 137 -17.11 -30.72 4.53
CA ARG A 137 -17.21 -29.84 5.71
C ARG A 137 -17.53 -28.40 5.30
N ILE A 138 -16.92 -27.90 4.22
CA ILE A 138 -17.24 -26.56 3.69
C ILE A 138 -18.70 -26.49 3.28
N THR A 139 -19.24 -27.50 2.59
CA THR A 139 -20.64 -27.55 2.18
C THR A 139 -21.56 -27.49 3.41
N SER A 140 -21.37 -28.38 4.39
CA SER A 140 -22.17 -28.39 5.62
C SER A 140 -22.11 -27.04 6.37
N PHE A 141 -20.89 -26.50 6.50
CA PHE A 141 -20.71 -25.21 7.15
C PHE A 141 -21.45 -24.07 6.45
N LEU A 142 -21.41 -24.00 5.11
CA LEU A 142 -22.08 -22.96 4.34
C LEU A 142 -23.62 -23.13 4.34
N GLU A 143 -24.14 -24.35 4.38
CA GLU A 143 -25.56 -24.63 4.46
C GLU A 143 -26.16 -24.28 5.83
N GLY A 144 -25.36 -24.20 6.88
CA GLY A 144 -25.81 -23.95 8.26
C GLY A 144 -26.50 -22.60 8.49
N LYS A 145 -26.29 -21.60 7.63
CA LYS A 145 -26.93 -20.28 7.73
C LYS A 145 -27.41 -19.78 6.37
N HIS A 146 -28.53 -19.06 6.38
CA HIS A 146 -29.12 -18.51 5.16
C HIS A 146 -28.17 -17.57 4.42
N GLN A 147 -27.51 -16.66 5.12
CA GLN A 147 -26.61 -15.66 4.53
C GLN A 147 -25.41 -16.31 3.84
N SER A 148 -24.75 -17.27 4.51
CA SER A 148 -23.60 -18.00 3.91
C SER A 148 -24.03 -18.83 2.69
N ARG A 149 -25.24 -19.44 2.76
CA ARG A 149 -25.82 -20.19 1.64
C ARG A 149 -26.02 -19.31 0.41
N VAL A 150 -26.60 -18.12 0.58
CA VAL A 150 -26.82 -17.17 -0.52
C VAL A 150 -25.50 -16.71 -1.13
N LEU A 151 -24.50 -16.37 -0.29
CA LEU A 151 -23.21 -15.91 -0.76
C LEU A 151 -22.41 -17.00 -1.51
N ALA A 152 -22.55 -18.25 -1.10
CA ALA A 152 -21.86 -19.39 -1.70
C ALA A 152 -22.72 -20.16 -2.72
N GLY A 153 -23.81 -19.56 -3.23
CA GLY A 153 -24.79 -20.22 -4.09
C GLY A 153 -24.16 -20.99 -5.25
N ALA A 154 -23.26 -20.39 -6.02
CA ALA A 154 -22.60 -21.06 -7.14
C ALA A 154 -21.86 -22.35 -6.74
N PHE A 155 -21.23 -22.36 -5.57
CA PHE A 155 -20.55 -23.55 -5.04
C PHE A 155 -21.57 -24.60 -4.57
N LEU A 156 -22.63 -24.20 -3.88
CA LEU A 156 -23.63 -25.13 -3.33
C LEU A 156 -24.54 -25.69 -4.42
N ASP A 157 -24.87 -24.92 -5.45
CA ASP A 157 -25.68 -25.38 -6.58
C ASP A 157 -24.91 -26.41 -7.45
N ALA A 158 -23.58 -26.40 -7.36
CA ALA A 158 -22.73 -27.37 -8.04
C ALA A 158 -22.66 -28.75 -7.31
N LYS A 159 -23.49 -29.02 -6.27
CA LYS A 159 -23.46 -30.26 -5.48
C LYS A 159 -23.64 -31.53 -6.32
N ASP A 160 -24.42 -31.47 -7.41
CA ASP A 160 -24.63 -32.59 -8.33
C ASP A 160 -23.45 -32.81 -9.28
N SER A 161 -22.43 -31.94 -9.25
CA SER A 161 -21.19 -32.04 -9.97
C SER A 161 -19.97 -31.96 -9.02
N PRO A 162 -19.60 -33.04 -8.31
CA PRO A 162 -18.53 -33.05 -7.32
C PRO A 162 -17.20 -32.52 -7.87
N LYS A 163 -16.94 -32.72 -9.17
CA LYS A 163 -15.75 -32.21 -9.84
C LYS A 163 -15.74 -30.69 -9.92
N THR A 164 -16.85 -30.06 -10.26
CA THR A 164 -17.00 -28.60 -10.32
C THR A 164 -16.83 -28.00 -8.93
N GLN A 165 -17.52 -28.58 -7.94
CA GLN A 165 -17.45 -28.12 -6.55
C GLN A 165 -16.01 -28.24 -5.99
N SER A 166 -15.34 -29.35 -6.23
CA SER A 166 -13.92 -29.54 -5.87
C SER A 166 -12.99 -28.54 -6.59
N SER A 167 -13.30 -28.21 -7.84
CA SER A 167 -12.49 -27.23 -8.60
C SER A 167 -12.62 -25.80 -8.04
N TYR A 168 -13.81 -25.36 -7.63
CA TYR A 168 -14.00 -24.07 -6.96
C TYR A 168 -13.19 -23.99 -5.67
N LEU A 169 -13.29 -25.03 -4.82
CA LEU A 169 -12.52 -25.08 -3.58
C LEU A 169 -11.01 -25.13 -3.84
N SER A 170 -10.56 -25.89 -4.84
CA SER A 170 -9.15 -25.98 -5.20
C SER A 170 -8.61 -24.65 -5.72
N SER A 171 -9.39 -23.90 -6.49
CA SER A 171 -9.01 -22.54 -6.94
C SER A 171 -8.77 -21.61 -5.75
N LEU A 172 -9.63 -21.66 -4.75
CA LEU A 172 -9.50 -20.85 -3.53
C LEU A 172 -8.30 -21.31 -2.68
N THR A 173 -8.19 -22.61 -2.42
CA THR A 173 -7.10 -23.14 -1.59
C THR A 173 -5.73 -22.93 -2.22
N ASN A 174 -5.61 -23.03 -3.54
CA ASN A 174 -4.36 -22.70 -4.25
C ASN A 174 -3.94 -21.24 -4.05
N SER A 175 -4.90 -20.33 -4.03
CA SER A 175 -4.62 -18.91 -3.80
C SER A 175 -4.21 -18.60 -2.34
N LEU A 176 -4.72 -19.35 -1.37
CA LEU A 176 -4.58 -19.05 0.06
C LEU A 176 -3.60 -19.99 0.80
N SER A 177 -3.21 -21.13 0.23
CA SER A 177 -2.41 -22.14 0.89
C SER A 177 -1.07 -21.65 1.42
N THR A 178 -0.40 -20.79 0.69
CA THR A 178 0.87 -20.20 1.13
C THR A 178 0.67 -19.34 2.38
N LEU A 179 -0.40 -18.56 2.42
CA LEU A 179 -0.76 -17.74 3.59
C LEU A 179 -1.13 -18.61 4.78
N ALA A 180 -1.90 -19.68 4.56
CA ALA A 180 -2.29 -20.62 5.60
C ALA A 180 -1.08 -21.29 6.29
N ASN A 181 -0.03 -21.60 5.53
CA ASN A 181 1.15 -22.31 6.02
C ASN A 181 2.25 -21.39 6.57
N GLU A 182 2.18 -20.07 6.35
CA GLU A 182 3.21 -19.16 6.85
C GLU A 182 2.95 -18.79 8.32
N LYS A 183 3.57 -19.57 9.23
CA LYS A 183 3.34 -19.49 10.67
C LYS A 183 3.62 -18.11 11.27
N LYS A 184 4.63 -17.39 10.77
CA LYS A 184 4.94 -16.03 11.24
C LYS A 184 3.84 -15.04 10.87
N VAL A 185 3.29 -15.13 9.66
CA VAL A 185 2.15 -14.30 9.25
C VAL A 185 0.91 -14.64 10.06
N CYS A 186 0.65 -15.93 10.29
CA CYS A 186 -0.43 -16.38 11.18
C CYS A 186 -0.26 -15.84 12.60
N TYR A 187 0.95 -15.89 13.16
CA TYR A 187 1.27 -15.36 14.48
C TYR A 187 0.93 -13.84 14.59
N VAL A 188 1.36 -13.06 13.60
CA VAL A 188 1.14 -11.61 13.60
C VAL A 188 -0.34 -11.26 13.48
N LEU A 189 -1.07 -11.92 12.55
CA LEU A 189 -2.46 -11.57 12.21
C LEU A 189 -3.52 -12.20 13.12
N SER A 190 -3.15 -13.07 14.04
CA SER A 190 -4.05 -13.65 15.03
C SER A 190 -3.95 -12.98 16.42
N GLY A 191 -3.01 -12.06 16.60
CA GLY A 191 -2.78 -11.43 17.90
C GLY A 191 -3.64 -10.20 18.18
N ASN A 192 -3.38 -9.57 19.33
CA ASN A 192 -4.19 -8.45 19.82
C ASN A 192 -3.37 -7.51 20.72
N ASP A 193 -2.15 -7.18 20.34
CA ASP A 193 -1.31 -6.25 21.10
C ASP A 193 -1.87 -4.83 21.00
N PHE A 194 -2.58 -4.52 19.93
CA PHE A 194 -3.33 -3.28 19.75
C PHE A 194 -4.53 -3.45 18.81
N ASP A 195 -5.52 -2.58 18.97
CA ASP A 195 -6.68 -2.49 18.08
C ASP A 195 -6.30 -1.74 16.80
N PHE A 196 -6.54 -2.34 15.64
CA PHE A 196 -6.24 -1.77 14.32
C PHE A 196 -7.17 -0.60 13.91
N ASN A 197 -7.94 -0.04 14.84
CA ASN A 197 -8.66 1.21 14.63
C ASN A 197 -7.69 2.40 14.71
N LEU A 198 -7.02 2.73 13.60
CA LEU A 198 -5.94 3.73 13.56
C LEU A 198 -6.47 5.17 13.67
N ILE A 199 -7.71 5.40 13.24
CA ILE A 199 -8.36 6.72 13.21
C ILE A 199 -9.43 6.87 14.30
N ASP A 200 -9.26 6.19 15.41
CA ASP A 200 -10.09 6.40 16.60
C ASP A 200 -9.80 7.79 17.18
N PRO A 201 -10.78 8.71 17.26
CA PRO A 201 -10.55 10.05 17.80
C PRO A 201 -10.03 10.05 19.25
N GLU A 202 -10.45 9.07 20.05
CA GLU A 202 -10.02 8.93 21.45
C GLU A 202 -8.62 8.32 21.59
N CYS A 203 -8.21 7.53 20.60
CA CYS A 203 -6.94 6.81 20.63
C CYS A 203 -6.33 6.67 19.24
N PRO A 204 -5.96 7.78 18.56
CA PRO A 204 -5.31 7.73 17.27
C PRO A 204 -3.98 6.98 17.34
N LYS A 205 -3.56 6.34 16.24
CA LYS A 205 -2.35 5.51 16.25
C LYS A 205 -1.48 5.76 15.02
N LEU A 206 -0.18 5.63 15.22
CA LEU A 206 0.80 5.52 14.16
C LEU A 206 1.17 4.05 14.01
N VAL A 207 1.02 3.49 12.83
CA VAL A 207 1.48 2.13 12.53
C VAL A 207 2.53 2.15 11.44
N VAL A 208 3.60 1.40 11.63
CA VAL A 208 4.63 1.16 10.61
C VAL A 208 4.56 -0.29 10.18
N VAL A 209 4.26 -0.54 8.92
CA VAL A 209 4.13 -1.89 8.37
C VAL A 209 5.31 -2.14 7.44
N SER A 210 6.10 -3.14 7.78
CA SER A 210 7.31 -3.52 7.03
C SER A 210 7.04 -4.69 6.10
N ASN A 211 7.41 -4.51 4.82
CA ASN A 211 7.46 -5.57 3.82
C ASN A 211 8.90 -6.08 3.68
N ALA A 212 9.04 -7.29 3.18
CA ALA A 212 10.34 -7.92 2.91
C ALA A 212 10.34 -8.53 1.51
N TYR A 213 11.40 -8.28 0.76
CA TYR A 213 11.55 -8.76 -0.62
C TYR A 213 11.34 -10.27 -0.77
N GLN A 214 11.82 -11.07 0.21
CA GLN A 214 11.76 -12.54 0.17
C GLN A 214 10.33 -13.08 0.19
N ILE A 215 9.39 -12.36 0.81
CA ILE A 215 8.00 -12.77 0.99
C ILE A 215 7.01 -11.73 0.46
N GLU A 216 7.47 -10.84 -0.43
CA GLU A 216 6.69 -9.72 -0.97
C GLU A 216 5.35 -10.17 -1.54
N ASN A 217 5.35 -11.19 -2.39
CA ASN A 217 4.13 -11.68 -3.04
C ASN A 217 3.11 -12.24 -2.04
N LEU A 218 3.58 -12.75 -0.91
CA LEU A 218 2.73 -13.29 0.14
C LEU A 218 2.08 -12.20 0.98
N ILE A 219 2.85 -11.20 1.40
CA ILE A 219 2.37 -10.21 2.38
C ILE A 219 1.85 -8.92 1.75
N SER A 220 2.18 -8.62 0.50
CA SER A 220 1.66 -7.43 -0.18
C SER A 220 0.12 -7.37 -0.24
N PRO A 221 -0.62 -8.47 -0.50
CA PRO A 221 -2.08 -8.47 -0.42
C PRO A 221 -2.62 -8.18 0.98
N VAL A 222 -1.95 -8.67 2.02
CA VAL A 222 -2.31 -8.40 3.43
C VAL A 222 -2.08 -6.92 3.76
N ILE A 223 -0.96 -6.34 3.34
CA ILE A 223 -0.66 -4.92 3.54
C ILE A 223 -1.68 -4.03 2.80
N SER A 224 -2.03 -4.40 1.56
CA SER A 224 -3.09 -3.74 0.79
C SER A 224 -4.43 -3.78 1.53
N LEU A 225 -4.79 -4.93 2.09
CA LEU A 225 -5.98 -5.10 2.90
C LEU A 225 -5.95 -4.19 4.15
N MET A 226 -4.84 -4.16 4.89
CA MET A 226 -4.68 -3.31 6.08
C MET A 226 -4.85 -1.83 5.72
N LEU A 227 -4.29 -1.38 4.60
CA LEU A 227 -4.48 -0.02 4.10
C LEU A 227 -5.95 0.23 3.72
N SER A 228 -6.59 -0.70 3.03
CA SER A 228 -8.00 -0.61 2.66
C SER A 228 -8.92 -0.53 3.87
N ILE A 229 -8.65 -1.31 4.93
CA ILE A 229 -9.38 -1.26 6.19
C ILE A 229 -9.30 0.14 6.80
N SER A 230 -8.10 0.72 6.90
CA SER A 230 -7.94 2.04 7.50
C SER A 230 -8.55 3.14 6.63
N SER A 231 -8.36 3.11 5.30
CA SER A 231 -8.83 4.16 4.40
C SER A 231 -10.35 4.24 4.25
N ARG A 232 -11.07 3.13 4.43
CA ARG A 232 -12.54 3.08 4.33
C ARG A 232 -13.27 3.38 5.64
N ARG A 233 -12.55 3.78 6.69
CA ARG A 233 -13.11 4.11 8.01
C ARG A 233 -13.27 5.60 8.25
N PHE A 234 -12.78 6.46 7.38
CA PHE A 234 -12.94 7.90 7.51
C PHE A 234 -14.41 8.30 7.37
N THR A 235 -14.88 9.10 8.33
CA THR A 235 -16.22 9.69 8.36
C THR A 235 -16.15 11.14 8.83
N LEU A 236 -17.23 11.89 8.70
CA LEU A 236 -17.30 13.25 9.20
C LEU A 236 -17.13 13.34 10.73
N ALA A 237 -17.45 12.25 11.45
CA ALA A 237 -17.36 12.20 12.91
C ALA A 237 -15.94 11.92 13.43
N ASN A 238 -15.09 11.27 12.64
CA ASN A 238 -13.73 10.89 13.06
C ASN A 238 -12.64 11.62 12.25
N LYS A 239 -12.71 12.94 12.19
CA LYS A 239 -11.68 13.78 11.56
C LYS A 239 -10.44 13.85 12.44
N VAL A 240 -9.62 12.82 12.35
CA VAL A 240 -8.28 12.79 12.96
C VAL A 240 -7.27 13.18 11.89
N PRO A 241 -6.35 14.14 12.13
CA PRO A 241 -5.24 14.40 11.22
C PRO A 241 -4.46 13.12 10.98
N PHE A 242 -4.46 12.64 9.74
CA PHE A 242 -3.91 11.35 9.38
C PHE A 242 -3.01 11.43 8.15
N PHE A 243 -2.00 10.57 8.05
CA PHE A 243 -1.18 10.48 6.86
C PHE A 243 -0.91 9.04 6.45
N TYR A 244 -0.88 8.81 5.14
CA TYR A 244 -0.33 7.62 4.53
C TYR A 244 1.06 7.94 3.96
N PHE A 245 2.07 7.27 4.46
CA PHE A 245 3.44 7.40 3.97
C PHE A 245 3.85 6.10 3.29
N LEU A 246 3.94 6.10 1.98
CA LEU A 246 4.12 4.90 1.17
C LEU A 246 5.47 4.96 0.43
N ASP A 247 6.50 4.36 1.02
CA ASP A 247 7.81 4.23 0.36
C ASP A 247 7.80 3.01 -0.56
N GLU A 248 8.31 3.17 -1.78
CA GLU A 248 8.21 2.14 -2.84
C GLU A 248 6.76 1.65 -3.05
N ALA A 249 5.83 2.58 -3.10
CA ALA A 249 4.39 2.32 -3.19
C ALA A 249 3.96 1.48 -4.42
N THR A 250 4.90 1.20 -5.30
CA THR A 250 4.72 0.33 -6.47
C THR A 250 5.09 -1.13 -6.23
N THR A 251 5.23 -1.56 -4.99
CA THR A 251 5.45 -2.97 -4.61
C THR A 251 4.14 -3.74 -4.40
N PHE A 252 3.03 -3.04 -4.22
CA PHE A 252 1.69 -3.63 -4.11
C PHE A 252 0.63 -2.70 -4.72
N ARG A 253 -0.54 -3.26 -5.00
CA ARG A 253 -1.68 -2.49 -5.49
C ARG A 253 -2.59 -2.09 -4.33
N ILE A 254 -2.96 -0.81 -4.28
CA ILE A 254 -3.96 -0.28 -3.36
C ILE A 254 -5.28 -0.17 -4.12
N ALA A 255 -6.35 -0.74 -3.58
CA ALA A 255 -7.68 -0.65 -4.19
C ALA A 255 -8.16 0.81 -4.24
N ASP A 256 -8.76 1.22 -5.35
CA ASP A 256 -9.31 2.57 -5.59
C ASP A 256 -8.32 3.73 -5.35
N PHE A 257 -7.00 3.49 -5.43
CA PHE A 257 -5.98 4.49 -5.08
C PHE A 257 -6.07 5.77 -5.93
N GLU A 258 -6.57 5.65 -7.15
CA GLU A 258 -6.80 6.80 -8.05
C GLU A 258 -7.82 7.80 -7.48
N LYS A 259 -8.61 7.41 -6.47
CA LYS A 259 -9.62 8.27 -5.82
C LYS A 259 -9.22 8.67 -4.41
N LEU A 260 -8.52 7.80 -3.67
CA LEU A 260 -8.28 7.97 -2.24
C LEU A 260 -7.67 9.33 -1.87
N PRO A 261 -6.61 9.86 -2.54
CA PRO A 261 -6.02 11.13 -2.14
C PRO A 261 -6.97 12.33 -2.30
N SER A 262 -7.87 12.30 -3.29
CA SER A 262 -8.84 13.37 -3.48
C SER A 262 -9.99 13.30 -2.48
N VAL A 263 -10.54 12.10 -2.26
CA VAL A 263 -11.69 11.88 -1.37
C VAL A 263 -11.30 12.09 0.09
N LEU A 264 -10.17 11.53 0.53
CA LEU A 264 -9.80 11.56 1.95
C LEU A 264 -9.22 12.89 2.41
N ARG A 265 -8.92 13.81 1.50
CA ARG A 265 -8.48 15.17 1.85
C ARG A 265 -9.50 15.93 2.71
N GLU A 266 -10.80 15.73 2.49
CA GLU A 266 -11.87 16.35 3.29
C GLU A 266 -11.88 15.86 4.75
N TYR A 267 -11.28 14.69 4.99
CA TYR A 267 -11.17 14.06 6.31
C TYR A 267 -9.82 14.31 6.97
N LEU A 268 -9.08 15.36 6.56
CA LEU A 268 -7.75 15.73 7.08
C LEU A 268 -6.68 14.64 6.83
N CYS A 269 -6.84 13.86 5.76
CA CYS A 269 -5.90 12.81 5.41
C CYS A 269 -4.94 13.28 4.30
N SER A 270 -3.65 13.08 4.52
CA SER A 270 -2.57 13.37 3.57
C SER A 270 -1.93 12.10 3.04
N PHE A 271 -1.42 12.16 1.82
CA PHE A 271 -0.70 11.05 1.20
C PHE A 271 0.71 11.47 0.79
N VAL A 272 1.69 10.65 1.14
CA VAL A 272 3.06 10.71 0.61
C VAL A 272 3.30 9.44 -0.18
N PHE A 273 3.50 9.59 -1.49
CA PHE A 273 3.68 8.48 -2.42
C PHE A 273 5.08 8.57 -3.04
N LEU A 274 5.98 7.68 -2.62
CA LEU A 274 7.35 7.64 -3.13
C LEU A 274 7.51 6.45 -4.09
N THR A 275 8.04 6.71 -5.27
CA THR A 275 8.34 5.69 -6.27
C THR A 275 9.64 5.99 -7.01
N GLN A 276 10.25 4.99 -7.60
CA GLN A 276 11.47 5.13 -8.41
C GLN A 276 11.17 5.19 -9.91
N SER A 277 9.98 4.76 -10.34
CA SER A 277 9.69 4.58 -11.75
C SER A 277 8.22 4.84 -12.05
N ALA A 278 7.97 5.73 -13.01
CA ALA A 278 6.65 5.97 -13.57
C ALA A 278 6.11 4.71 -14.30
N ALA A 279 6.99 3.96 -14.96
CA ALA A 279 6.63 2.71 -15.62
C ALA A 279 6.11 1.65 -14.62
N LYS A 280 6.63 1.62 -13.38
CA LYS A 280 6.10 0.72 -12.34
C LYS A 280 4.68 1.09 -11.92
N ILE A 281 4.36 2.39 -11.80
CA ILE A 281 2.98 2.83 -11.52
C ILE A 281 2.05 2.37 -12.64
N GLU A 282 2.44 2.60 -13.89
CA GLU A 282 1.66 2.19 -15.06
C GLU A 282 1.49 0.66 -15.15
N LYS A 283 2.53 -0.08 -14.81
CA LYS A 283 2.44 -1.55 -14.71
C LYS A 283 1.40 -2.00 -13.69
N ILE A 284 1.25 -1.32 -12.54
CA ILE A 284 0.34 -1.73 -11.45
C ILE A 284 -1.08 -1.23 -11.68
N TYR A 285 -1.25 0.02 -12.08
CA TYR A 285 -2.56 0.66 -12.16
C TYR A 285 -3.08 0.81 -13.59
N GLY A 286 -2.22 0.71 -14.60
CA GLY A 286 -2.56 1.05 -15.98
C GLY A 286 -2.36 2.55 -16.27
N LYS A 287 -2.39 2.91 -17.54
CA LYS A 287 -2.08 4.26 -18.01
C LYS A 287 -3.06 5.33 -17.51
N TYR A 288 -4.35 5.03 -17.50
CA TYR A 288 -5.40 5.98 -17.12
C TYR A 288 -5.38 6.25 -15.62
N ASP A 289 -5.33 5.18 -14.80
CA ASP A 289 -5.27 5.31 -13.35
C ASP A 289 -3.97 5.99 -12.90
N ARG A 290 -2.84 5.72 -13.56
CA ARG A 290 -1.58 6.44 -13.34
C ARG A 290 -1.78 7.94 -13.50
N SER A 291 -2.38 8.40 -14.60
CA SER A 291 -2.61 9.82 -14.84
C SER A 291 -3.51 10.44 -13.77
N SER A 292 -4.56 9.71 -13.34
CA SER A 292 -5.44 10.13 -12.26
C SER A 292 -4.69 10.23 -10.92
N ILE A 293 -3.88 9.22 -10.58
CA ILE A 293 -3.05 9.23 -9.37
C ILE A 293 -2.13 10.45 -9.37
N GLU A 294 -1.34 10.65 -10.44
CA GLU A 294 -0.38 11.75 -10.53
C GLU A 294 -1.06 13.13 -10.40
N SER A 295 -2.27 13.30 -10.97
CA SER A 295 -3.03 14.55 -10.90
C SER A 295 -3.59 14.88 -9.51
N ASN A 296 -3.77 13.90 -8.65
CA ASN A 296 -4.26 14.10 -7.28
C ASN A 296 -3.20 14.64 -6.32
N PHE A 297 -1.92 14.60 -6.70
CA PHE A 297 -0.82 15.13 -5.89
C PHE A 297 -0.49 16.56 -6.31
N GLY A 298 -0.89 17.55 -5.48
CA GLY A 298 -0.59 18.96 -5.71
C GLY A 298 0.89 19.32 -5.51
N ASN A 299 1.62 18.54 -4.70
CA ASN A 299 3.05 18.70 -4.49
C ASN A 299 3.78 17.54 -5.17
N GLN A 300 4.63 17.84 -6.14
CA GLN A 300 5.36 16.84 -6.92
C GLN A 300 6.85 17.14 -6.93
N PHE A 301 7.67 16.11 -6.72
CA PHE A 301 9.12 16.21 -6.67
C PHE A 301 9.73 15.24 -7.68
N PHE A 302 10.40 15.77 -8.70
CA PHE A 302 11.04 15.02 -9.77
C PHE A 302 12.55 15.04 -9.58
N GLY A 303 13.12 13.90 -9.23
CA GLY A 303 14.56 13.74 -9.11
C GLY A 303 15.15 13.12 -10.37
N ARG A 304 16.48 12.88 -10.32
CA ARG A 304 17.20 12.20 -11.40
C ARG A 304 16.55 10.89 -11.80
N THR A 305 16.29 10.72 -13.10
CA THR A 305 15.72 9.50 -13.67
C THR A 305 16.40 9.09 -14.97
N LYS A 306 16.35 7.79 -15.29
CA LYS A 306 16.66 7.22 -16.60
C LYS A 306 15.45 6.45 -17.16
N ASP A 307 14.31 6.50 -16.49
CA ASP A 307 13.06 5.89 -16.93
C ASP A 307 12.53 6.65 -18.15
N ILE A 308 12.38 5.95 -19.28
CA ILE A 308 11.99 6.55 -20.56
C ILE A 308 10.60 7.18 -20.49
N GLU A 309 9.64 6.55 -19.78
CA GLU A 309 8.29 7.09 -19.65
C GLU A 309 8.27 8.35 -18.76
N ALA A 310 9.08 8.36 -17.71
CA ALA A 310 9.29 9.55 -16.89
C ALA A 310 9.93 10.69 -17.71
N LEU A 311 10.96 10.40 -18.51
CA LEU A 311 11.64 11.39 -19.36
C LEU A 311 10.71 11.98 -20.44
N LYS A 312 9.70 11.23 -20.90
CA LYS A 312 8.67 11.75 -21.82
C LYS A 312 7.63 12.64 -21.14
N SER A 313 7.28 12.32 -19.88
CA SER A 313 6.17 12.98 -19.18
C SER A 313 6.60 14.17 -18.34
N TYR A 314 7.78 14.14 -17.70
CA TYR A 314 8.23 15.20 -16.78
C TYR A 314 8.36 16.57 -17.44
N PRO A 315 8.95 16.72 -18.64
CA PRO A 315 9.03 18.01 -19.31
C PRO A 315 7.63 18.66 -19.53
N LEU A 316 6.60 17.84 -19.77
CA LEU A 316 5.24 18.31 -20.04
C LEU A 316 4.60 18.97 -18.80
N VAL A 317 5.01 18.59 -17.59
CA VAL A 317 4.50 19.15 -16.33
C VAL A 317 4.87 20.64 -16.20
N PHE A 318 6.06 21.02 -16.68
CA PHE A 318 6.61 22.37 -16.55
C PHE A 318 6.29 23.25 -17.77
N GLY A 319 5.93 22.64 -18.90
CA GLY A 319 5.59 23.36 -20.13
C GLY A 319 6.81 23.91 -20.90
N LYS A 320 6.55 24.90 -21.73
CA LYS A 320 7.56 25.49 -22.62
C LYS A 320 7.66 26.98 -22.41
N GLU A 321 8.85 27.53 -22.58
CA GLU A 321 9.13 28.96 -22.58
C GLU A 321 9.67 29.41 -23.95
N GLU A 322 9.52 30.70 -24.24
CA GLU A 322 10.08 31.27 -25.45
C GLU A 322 11.56 31.62 -25.23
N ARG A 323 12.44 30.99 -26.01
CA ARG A 323 13.88 31.28 -26.02
C ARG A 323 14.28 31.91 -27.33
N GLN A 324 15.05 33.01 -27.23
CA GLN A 324 15.64 33.63 -28.40
C GLN A 324 16.95 32.92 -28.77
N ARG A 325 16.99 32.36 -29.98
CA ARG A 325 18.22 31.84 -30.57
C ARG A 325 18.82 32.86 -31.51
N VAL A 326 20.07 33.22 -31.24
CA VAL A 326 20.84 34.11 -32.09
C VAL A 326 21.77 33.27 -32.95
N SER A 327 21.45 33.15 -34.24
CA SER A 327 22.35 32.53 -35.21
C SER A 327 23.21 33.60 -35.86
N LYS A 328 24.52 33.45 -35.79
CA LYS A 328 25.51 34.30 -36.50
C LYS A 328 26.07 33.50 -37.64
N THR A 329 25.79 33.94 -38.86
CA THR A 329 26.38 33.35 -40.06
C THR A 329 27.46 34.26 -40.58
N THR A 330 28.69 33.74 -40.71
CA THR A 330 29.80 34.47 -41.31
C THR A 330 30.09 33.82 -42.66
N GLY A 331 29.81 34.54 -43.74
CA GLY A 331 30.15 34.11 -45.09
C GLY A 331 31.35 34.92 -45.60
N SER A 332 32.36 34.24 -46.14
CA SER A 332 33.50 34.90 -46.82
C SER A 332 33.30 34.75 -48.35
N SER A 333 33.24 35.87 -49.04
CA SER A 333 33.24 35.88 -50.51
C SER A 333 34.35 36.77 -51.00
N ARG A 334 34.77 36.67 -52.29
CA ARG A 334 35.90 37.42 -52.90
C ARG A 334 35.79 38.96 -52.78
N GLY A 335 34.76 39.51 -52.13
CA GLY A 335 34.53 40.95 -51.93
C GLY A 335 34.34 41.43 -50.52
N GLY A 336 34.47 40.55 -49.48
CA GLY A 336 34.36 40.96 -48.08
C GLY A 336 33.67 39.91 -47.19
N GLU A 337 33.83 40.05 -45.88
CA GLU A 337 33.12 39.27 -44.87
C GLU A 337 31.68 39.77 -44.73
N ASN A 338 30.72 38.94 -45.00
CA ASN A 338 29.29 39.24 -44.75
C ASN A 338 28.87 38.57 -43.44
N ARG A 339 28.48 39.37 -42.46
CA ARG A 339 28.04 38.90 -41.14
C ARG A 339 26.52 39.10 -41.04
N SER A 340 25.76 38.01 -41.00
CA SER A 340 24.34 38.05 -40.75
C SER A 340 24.04 37.58 -39.33
N ARG A 341 23.18 38.30 -38.63
CA ARG A 341 22.65 37.95 -37.30
C ARG A 341 21.15 37.74 -37.42
N THR A 342 20.72 36.47 -37.34
CA THR A 342 19.30 36.16 -37.33
C THR A 342 18.87 35.84 -35.87
N VAL A 343 17.84 36.54 -35.39
CA VAL A 343 17.21 36.25 -34.09
C VAL A 343 15.93 35.53 -34.37
N SER A 344 15.83 34.29 -33.93
CA SER A 344 14.57 33.48 -33.99
C SER A 344 14.09 33.20 -32.59
N THR A 345 12.78 33.33 -32.34
CA THR A 345 12.14 32.91 -31.11
C THR A 345 11.57 31.50 -31.30
N GLN A 346 11.98 30.57 -30.45
CA GLN A 346 11.48 29.21 -30.46
C GLN A 346 10.95 28.84 -29.08
N LYS A 347 9.84 28.05 -29.05
CA LYS A 347 9.31 27.48 -27.80
C LYS A 347 10.09 26.23 -27.47
N GLU A 348 10.86 26.29 -26.38
CA GLU A 348 11.64 25.17 -25.86
C GLU A 348 11.10 24.72 -24.50
N GLU A 349 11.28 23.44 -24.15
CA GLU A 349 10.91 22.91 -22.83
C GLU A 349 11.70 23.66 -21.75
N ILE A 350 11.02 24.05 -20.65
CA ILE A 350 11.69 24.71 -19.50
C ILE A 350 12.74 23.79 -18.93
N TYR A 351 12.39 22.51 -18.76
CA TYR A 351 13.32 21.44 -18.38
C TYR A 351 13.24 20.32 -19.41
N ASP A 352 14.31 20.08 -20.13
CA ASP A 352 14.37 19.05 -21.15
C ASP A 352 14.76 17.69 -20.56
N THR A 353 14.80 16.66 -21.40
CA THR A 353 15.17 15.30 -21.05
C THR A 353 16.60 15.22 -20.46
N ASN A 354 17.53 15.99 -20.99
CA ASN A 354 18.93 16.01 -20.52
C ASN A 354 19.03 16.59 -19.12
N PHE A 355 18.22 17.57 -18.82
CA PHE A 355 18.14 18.17 -17.49
C PHE A 355 17.82 17.09 -16.43
N PHE A 356 16.73 16.29 -16.63
CA PHE A 356 16.37 15.25 -15.68
C PHE A 356 17.39 14.11 -15.53
N THR A 357 18.16 13.84 -16.56
CA THR A 357 19.22 12.82 -16.47
C THR A 357 20.47 13.34 -15.74
N SER A 358 20.69 14.65 -15.71
CA SER A 358 21.88 15.30 -15.14
C SER A 358 21.74 15.70 -13.67
N LEU A 359 20.52 15.72 -13.10
CA LEU A 359 20.26 16.07 -11.70
C LEU A 359 21.17 15.28 -10.74
N LYS A 360 21.66 15.94 -9.70
CA LYS A 360 22.50 15.33 -8.66
C LYS A 360 21.64 14.67 -7.57
N SER A 361 22.27 13.89 -6.70
CA SER A 361 21.59 13.33 -5.53
C SER A 361 21.13 14.45 -4.59
N GLY A 362 19.88 14.39 -4.13
CA GLY A 362 19.25 15.43 -3.32
C GLY A 362 18.72 16.63 -4.10
N GLU A 363 18.95 16.69 -5.41
CA GLU A 363 18.46 17.75 -6.30
C GLU A 363 17.13 17.33 -6.93
N PHE A 364 16.16 18.22 -6.83
CA PHE A 364 14.81 17.99 -7.33
C PHE A 364 14.25 19.25 -8.01
N VAL A 365 13.48 19.02 -9.06
CA VAL A 365 12.59 20.02 -9.62
C VAL A 365 11.16 19.58 -9.32
N GLY A 366 10.27 20.51 -9.12
CA GLY A 366 8.91 20.15 -8.76
C GLY A 366 7.92 21.29 -8.83
N SER A 367 6.69 20.95 -8.47
CA SER A 367 5.61 21.90 -8.29
C SER A 367 5.08 21.83 -6.87
N ALA A 368 4.70 22.98 -6.30
CA ALA A 368 4.12 23.08 -4.98
C ALA A 368 2.77 23.79 -5.07
N ALA A 369 1.69 23.08 -4.67
CA ALA A 369 0.37 23.67 -4.55
C ALA A 369 0.33 24.66 -3.39
N HIS A 370 -0.46 25.74 -3.54
CA HIS A 370 -0.65 26.78 -2.53
C HIS A 370 0.65 27.45 -2.05
N SER A 371 1.69 27.46 -2.90
CA SER A 371 2.96 28.13 -2.66
C SER A 371 3.11 29.35 -3.57
N ASN A 372 3.80 30.38 -3.07
CA ASN A 372 4.23 31.52 -3.89
C ASN A 372 5.23 31.09 -4.99
N MET A 373 5.88 29.96 -4.80
CA MET A 373 6.81 29.35 -5.75
C MET A 373 6.17 28.12 -6.38
N ARG A 374 5.40 28.32 -7.45
CA ARG A 374 4.69 27.23 -8.15
C ARG A 374 5.62 26.12 -8.62
N ASN A 375 6.72 26.49 -9.28
CA ASN A 375 7.75 25.58 -9.73
C ASN A 375 9.05 25.90 -9.00
N PHE A 376 9.78 24.87 -8.60
CA PHE A 376 11.05 25.02 -7.92
C PHE A 376 12.10 24.10 -8.52
N HIS A 377 13.37 24.52 -8.42
CA HIS A 377 14.54 23.70 -8.66
C HIS A 377 15.47 23.91 -7.45
N LEU A 378 15.51 22.93 -6.58
CA LEU A 378 16.20 23.05 -5.28
C LEU A 378 17.01 21.78 -4.98
N ARG A 379 18.02 21.96 -4.17
CA ARG A 379 18.76 20.88 -3.52
C ARG A 379 18.31 20.80 -2.06
N PHE A 380 17.79 19.64 -1.68
CA PHE A 380 17.37 19.37 -0.32
C PHE A 380 18.48 18.67 0.45
N GLU A 381 18.66 19.08 1.69
CA GLU A 381 19.58 18.44 2.61
C GLU A 381 19.14 17.00 2.88
N MET A 382 20.10 16.13 3.12
CA MET A 382 19.81 14.76 3.51
C MET A 382 19.52 14.70 5.01
N TYR A 383 18.53 13.90 5.38
CA TYR A 383 18.29 13.55 6.78
C TYR A 383 19.51 12.77 7.33
N GLU A 384 20.12 13.28 8.38
CA GLU A 384 21.36 12.77 8.97
C GLU A 384 21.24 12.43 10.47
N ASP A 385 20.02 12.42 11.05
CA ASP A 385 19.84 12.03 12.43
C ASP A 385 20.42 10.62 12.68
N LYS A 386 21.15 10.47 13.78
CA LYS A 386 21.62 9.17 14.23
C LYS A 386 20.47 8.43 14.87
N GLU A 387 19.98 7.41 14.20
CA GLU A 387 18.87 6.59 14.64
C GLU A 387 19.38 5.42 15.51
N ASP A 388 18.72 5.18 16.65
CA ASP A 388 18.96 3.99 17.47
C ASP A 388 18.49 2.70 16.72
N PRO A 389 19.06 1.54 17.09
CA PRO A 389 18.50 0.27 16.66
C PRO A 389 17.04 0.15 17.05
N LEU A 390 16.26 -0.53 16.19
CA LEU A 390 14.84 -0.77 16.46
C LEU A 390 14.70 -1.60 17.76
N PRO A 391 13.89 -1.17 18.73
CA PRO A 391 13.73 -1.89 19.98
C PRO A 391 13.04 -3.24 19.79
N ILE A 392 13.36 -4.19 20.64
CA ILE A 392 12.60 -5.43 20.81
C ILE A 392 11.26 -5.05 21.45
N VAL A 393 10.17 -5.52 20.86
CA VAL A 393 8.80 -5.35 21.37
C VAL A 393 8.50 -6.42 22.41
N HIS A 394 8.71 -7.69 22.01
CA HIS A 394 8.55 -8.86 22.87
C HIS A 394 9.64 -9.89 22.54
N PRO A 395 10.23 -10.56 23.56
CA PRO A 395 10.97 -11.77 23.31
C PRO A 395 10.04 -12.85 22.75
N VAL A 396 10.39 -13.45 21.61
CA VAL A 396 9.57 -14.48 20.95
C VAL A 396 10.44 -15.66 20.57
N LEU A 397 10.08 -16.84 21.06
CA LEU A 397 10.75 -18.09 20.72
C LEU A 397 10.08 -18.75 19.49
N ALA A 398 10.81 -19.59 18.80
CA ALA A 398 10.23 -20.38 17.70
C ALA A 398 9.08 -21.29 18.18
N SER A 399 9.13 -21.76 19.42
CA SER A 399 8.07 -22.51 20.08
C SER A 399 6.77 -21.73 20.21
N ASP A 400 6.84 -20.42 20.47
CA ASP A 400 5.65 -19.56 20.66
C ASP A 400 4.89 -19.40 19.33
N ILE A 401 5.62 -19.29 18.23
CA ILE A 401 5.07 -19.22 16.89
C ILE A 401 4.39 -20.56 16.51
N GLU A 402 5.06 -21.67 16.82
CA GLU A 402 4.52 -23.00 16.56
C GLU A 402 3.28 -23.27 17.42
N GLU A 403 3.32 -22.96 18.70
CA GLU A 403 2.17 -23.13 19.60
C GLU A 403 0.97 -22.29 19.18
N ASN A 404 1.17 -21.04 18.79
CA ASN A 404 0.13 -20.21 18.23
C ASN A 404 -0.49 -20.82 16.98
N TYR A 405 0.32 -21.33 16.07
CA TYR A 405 -0.17 -21.99 14.86
C TYR A 405 -0.99 -23.23 15.18
N GLN A 406 -0.50 -24.09 16.09
CA GLN A 406 -1.22 -25.29 16.53
C GLN A 406 -2.52 -24.92 17.27
N GLN A 407 -2.55 -23.79 17.98
CA GLN A 407 -3.78 -23.31 18.61
C GLN A 407 -4.83 -22.92 17.54
N ILE A 408 -4.44 -22.19 16.48
CA ILE A 408 -5.34 -21.88 15.36
C ILE A 408 -5.91 -23.17 14.75
N ILE A 409 -5.09 -24.20 14.57
CA ILE A 409 -5.54 -25.48 14.03
C ILE A 409 -6.54 -26.18 14.97
N ARG A 410 -6.31 -26.16 16.29
CA ARG A 410 -7.26 -26.71 17.28
C ARG A 410 -8.58 -25.94 17.27
N ASP A 411 -8.51 -24.60 17.23
CA ASP A 411 -9.70 -23.74 17.25
C ASP A 411 -10.61 -24.01 16.05
N ILE A 412 -10.04 -24.12 14.85
CA ILE A 412 -10.84 -24.42 13.64
C ILE A 412 -11.37 -25.85 13.59
N GLN A 413 -10.76 -26.81 14.29
CA GLN A 413 -11.31 -28.18 14.40
C GLN A 413 -12.60 -28.21 15.18
N GLY A 414 -12.77 -27.33 16.17
CA GLY A 414 -13.99 -27.21 16.99
C GLY A 414 -15.13 -26.40 16.34
N ILE A 415 -14.95 -25.88 15.13
CA ILE A 415 -15.98 -25.10 14.41
C ILE A 415 -16.92 -26.02 13.63
N GLU A 416 -18.22 -25.91 13.85
CA GLU A 416 -19.30 -26.67 13.20
C GLU A 416 -20.10 -25.86 12.20
#